data_445a334e551827557749981ea9456737
#
_entry.id   445a334e551827557749981ea9456737
#
_cell.length_a   1.000
_cell.length_b   1.000
_cell.length_c   1.000
_cell.angle_alpha   90.00
_cell.angle_beta   90.00
_cell.angle_gamma   90.00
#
_symmetry.space_group_name_H-M   'P 1'
#
loop_
_entity.id
_entity.type
_entity.pdbx_description
1 polymer ?
#
loop_
_entity_poly.entity_id
_entity_poly.type
_entity_poly.pdbx_seq_one_letter_code
_entity_poly.pdbx_strand_id
1 'polypeptide(L)'
;TANKKSQFEFTGTVSDDSLIQDAQTYKVHSIRWQVIRGVTAEGVLLIPNKPKACVIAIPDADWTPEMFAGVTAELPTQLQIARRLAQEGCLVVVPMLISRDSKFSGNPEIRMTNQPHREFLYRQSFQLGRHVIGYEIQKILAAVDILEPHLYPQESNVTSIPIGVVGVGEGGLLAFYASA
;
A
#
# COMPACT_ATOMS: atom_id res chain seq x y z
N THR A 1 2.04 -28.86 -6.16
CA THR A 1 2.75 -27.58 -6.17
C THR A 1 2.47 -26.88 -4.86
N ALA A 2 3.50 -26.78 -3.99
CA ALA A 2 3.38 -26.13 -2.70
C ALA A 2 2.84 -24.70 -2.91
N ASN A 3 1.75 -24.39 -2.24
CA ASN A 3 1.15 -23.07 -2.20
C ASN A 3 2.20 -22.14 -1.54
N LYS A 4 2.97 -21.39 -2.33
CA LYS A 4 3.94 -20.42 -1.81
C LYS A 4 3.10 -19.39 -1.05
N LYS A 5 3.20 -19.38 0.27
CA LYS A 5 2.52 -18.39 1.12
C LYS A 5 2.89 -17.00 0.58
N SER A 6 1.91 -16.16 0.28
CA SER A 6 2.15 -14.78 -0.13
C SER A 6 2.96 -14.07 0.95
N GLN A 7 3.93 -13.28 0.54
CA GLN A 7 4.78 -12.49 1.45
C GLN A 7 5.10 -11.14 0.80
N PHE A 8 5.48 -10.17 1.61
CA PHE A 8 6.06 -8.93 1.08
C PHE A 8 7.47 -9.22 0.52
N GLU A 9 7.69 -8.81 -0.71
CA GLU A 9 9.00 -8.83 -1.35
C GLU A 9 9.59 -7.43 -1.23
N PHE A 10 10.80 -7.32 -0.66
CA PHE A 10 11.53 -6.07 -0.60
C PHE A 10 12.08 -5.75 -1.99
N THR A 11 11.71 -4.59 -2.53
CA THR A 11 12.11 -4.17 -3.88
C THR A 11 13.39 -3.37 -3.80
N GLY A 12 14.51 -4.05 -3.86
CA GLY A 12 15.85 -3.45 -3.98
C GLY A 12 16.56 -3.95 -5.23
N THR A 13 17.59 -3.23 -5.66
CA THR A 13 18.53 -3.65 -6.68
C THR A 13 19.92 -3.85 -6.05
N VAL A 14 20.89 -4.31 -6.82
CA VAL A 14 22.29 -4.45 -6.34
C VAL A 14 22.90 -3.08 -5.99
N SER A 15 22.41 -2.01 -6.61
CA SER A 15 22.87 -0.63 -6.41
C SER A 15 21.97 0.20 -5.47
N ASP A 16 20.69 -0.19 -5.32
CA ASP A 16 19.71 0.53 -4.50
C ASP A 16 19.06 -0.44 -3.51
N ASP A 17 19.26 -0.20 -2.23
CA ASP A 17 18.61 -0.98 -1.17
C ASP A 17 17.09 -0.73 -1.20
N SER A 18 16.32 -1.71 -0.74
CA SER A 18 14.89 -1.53 -0.44
C SER A 18 14.64 -0.53 0.69
N LEU A 19 15.65 -0.25 1.51
CA LEU A 19 15.60 0.72 2.61
C LEU A 19 15.60 2.15 2.04
N ILE A 20 14.44 2.80 2.09
CA ILE A 20 14.26 4.17 1.59
C ILE A 20 14.64 5.20 2.67
N GLN A 21 14.33 4.88 3.93
CA GLN A 21 14.61 5.77 5.06
C GLN A 21 14.88 4.97 6.33
N ASP A 22 15.91 5.36 7.08
CA ASP A 22 16.17 4.89 8.45
C ASP A 22 15.89 6.03 9.42
N ALA A 23 14.76 5.95 10.11
CA ALA A 23 14.39 6.82 11.22
C ALA A 23 14.78 6.15 12.54
N GLN A 24 15.02 6.92 13.60
CA GLN A 24 15.49 6.37 14.88
C GLN A 24 14.57 5.29 15.46
N THR A 25 13.26 5.38 15.23
CA THR A 25 12.25 4.50 15.83
C THR A 25 11.65 3.50 14.85
N TYR A 26 11.80 3.69 13.54
CA TYR A 26 11.29 2.82 12.50
C TYR A 26 12.13 2.93 11.22
N LYS A 27 12.00 1.93 10.34
CA LYS A 27 12.60 1.89 9.00
C LYS A 27 11.51 1.85 7.94
N VAL A 28 11.76 2.49 6.80
CA VAL A 28 10.85 2.50 5.64
C VAL A 28 11.47 1.73 4.52
N HIS A 29 10.76 0.73 4.02
CA HIS A 29 11.20 -0.11 2.91
C HIS A 29 10.22 -0.05 1.75
N SER A 30 10.73 -0.09 0.53
CA SER A 30 9.95 -0.33 -0.66
C SER A 30 9.59 -1.81 -0.76
N ILE A 31 8.31 -2.11 -1.00
CA ILE A 31 7.78 -3.47 -1.05
C ILE A 31 6.87 -3.70 -2.25
N ARG A 32 6.79 -4.98 -2.61
CA ARG A 32 5.84 -5.51 -3.60
C ARG A 32 5.17 -6.77 -3.03
N TRP A 33 3.94 -7.05 -3.44
CA TRP A 33 3.26 -8.29 -3.09
C TRP A 33 2.29 -8.75 -4.17
N GLN A 34 2.06 -10.06 -4.22
CA GLN A 34 1.09 -10.67 -5.12
C GLN A 34 -0.33 -10.38 -4.63
N VAL A 35 -1.19 -9.89 -5.50
CA VAL A 35 -2.61 -9.61 -5.21
C VAL A 35 -3.51 -10.73 -5.72
N ILE A 36 -3.52 -10.92 -7.03
CA ILE A 36 -4.17 -12.01 -7.73
C ILE A 36 -3.23 -12.51 -8.83
N ARG A 37 -3.53 -13.63 -9.46
CA ARG A 37 -2.68 -14.17 -10.51
C ARG A 37 -2.42 -13.14 -11.61
N GLY A 38 -1.16 -12.79 -11.81
CA GLY A 38 -0.71 -11.82 -12.81
C GLY A 38 -0.85 -10.36 -12.41
N VAL A 39 -1.31 -10.06 -11.17
CA VAL A 39 -1.41 -8.68 -10.64
C VAL A 39 -0.64 -8.58 -9.34
N THR A 40 0.29 -7.64 -9.29
CA THR A 40 1.05 -7.28 -8.10
C THR A 40 0.66 -5.90 -7.60
N ALA A 41 0.83 -5.66 -6.31
CA ALA A 41 0.78 -4.34 -5.70
C ALA A 41 2.17 -3.90 -5.30
N GLU A 42 2.38 -2.62 -5.22
CA GLU A 42 3.59 -1.97 -4.72
C GLU A 42 3.21 -0.95 -3.64
N GLY A 43 4.17 -0.59 -2.81
CA GLY A 43 3.99 0.39 -1.75
C GLY A 43 5.18 0.46 -0.83
N VAL A 44 4.99 1.01 0.35
CA VAL A 44 6.02 1.08 1.38
C VAL A 44 5.59 0.37 2.66
N LEU A 45 6.56 -0.20 3.35
CA LEU A 45 6.41 -0.85 4.65
C LEU A 45 7.23 -0.09 5.69
N LEU A 46 6.56 0.43 6.72
CA LEU A 46 7.20 1.09 7.86
C LEU A 46 7.29 0.08 8.99
N ILE A 47 8.50 -0.28 9.38
CA ILE A 47 8.80 -1.31 10.38
C ILE A 47 9.32 -0.62 11.65
N PRO A 48 8.54 -0.52 12.73
CA PRO A 48 9.03 0.00 13.99
C PRO A 48 9.92 -1.02 14.70
N ASN A 49 10.77 -0.55 15.62
CA ASN A 49 11.67 -1.41 16.39
C ASN A 49 10.93 -2.46 17.23
N LYS A 50 9.71 -2.16 17.68
CA LYS A 50 8.84 -3.06 18.46
C LYS A 50 7.39 -2.87 18.02
N PRO A 51 6.89 -3.69 17.08
CA PRO A 51 5.51 -3.60 16.62
C PRO A 51 4.50 -3.89 17.74
N LYS A 52 3.50 -3.02 17.90
CA LYS A 52 2.37 -3.17 18.84
C LYS A 52 1.05 -3.48 18.12
N ALA A 53 0.94 -3.05 16.86
CA ALA A 53 -0.21 -3.25 16.00
C ALA A 53 0.26 -3.26 14.54
N CYS A 54 -0.56 -3.82 13.65
CA CYS A 54 -0.40 -3.69 12.21
C CYS A 54 -1.48 -2.75 11.67
N VAL A 55 -1.12 -1.85 10.76
CA VAL A 55 -2.08 -0.93 10.14
C VAL A 55 -1.84 -0.88 8.63
N ILE A 56 -2.91 -1.02 7.86
CA ILE A 56 -2.89 -0.68 6.44
C ILE A 56 -3.38 0.76 6.31
N ALA A 57 -2.49 1.67 5.97
CA ALA A 57 -2.75 3.09 5.86
C ALA A 57 -2.86 3.47 4.37
N ILE A 58 -4.06 3.80 3.92
CA ILE A 58 -4.39 3.98 2.51
C ILE A 58 -4.42 5.49 2.20
N PRO A 59 -3.51 5.98 1.33
CA PRO A 59 -3.47 7.39 0.95
C PRO A 59 -4.65 7.76 0.03
N ASP A 60 -4.85 9.05 -0.22
CA ASP A 60 -5.64 9.49 -1.38
C ASP A 60 -4.92 9.10 -2.69
N ALA A 61 -5.68 8.93 -3.78
CA ALA A 61 -5.12 8.51 -5.07
C ALA A 61 -4.19 9.55 -5.73
N ASP A 62 -4.15 10.78 -5.21
CA ASP A 62 -3.23 11.82 -5.66
C ASP A 62 -1.93 11.86 -4.85
N TRP A 63 -1.80 10.99 -3.82
CA TRP A 63 -0.63 10.92 -2.97
C TRP A 63 0.14 9.62 -3.19
N THR A 64 1.46 9.72 -3.21
CA THR A 64 2.30 8.53 -3.21
C THR A 64 2.43 7.94 -1.81
N PRO A 65 2.78 6.66 -1.69
CA PRO A 65 3.09 6.04 -0.39
C PRO A 65 4.20 6.79 0.36
N GLU A 66 5.21 7.30 -0.35
CA GLU A 66 6.35 8.05 0.21
C GLU A 66 5.90 9.38 0.82
N MET A 67 4.98 10.11 0.15
CA MET A 67 4.36 11.32 0.70
C MET A 67 3.63 11.02 2.01
N PHE A 68 2.84 9.96 2.04
CA PHE A 68 2.02 9.58 3.18
C PHE A 68 2.85 9.03 4.36
N ALA A 69 3.99 8.41 4.04
CA ALA A 69 5.00 7.97 5.00
C ALA A 69 5.92 9.09 5.50
N GLY A 70 5.84 10.28 4.88
CA GLY A 70 6.70 11.41 5.22
C GLY A 70 8.17 11.24 4.82
N VAL A 71 8.43 10.42 3.80
CA VAL A 71 9.74 10.26 3.17
C VAL A 71 10.05 11.48 2.31
N THR A 72 9.03 12.01 1.63
CA THR A 72 9.11 13.23 0.83
C THR A 72 8.36 14.37 1.54
N ALA A 73 8.75 15.62 1.24
CA ALA A 73 8.25 16.82 1.94
C ALA A 73 6.97 17.43 1.33
N GLU A 74 6.38 16.78 0.33
CA GLU A 74 5.26 17.33 -0.45
C GLU A 74 3.94 17.35 0.33
N LEU A 75 3.82 16.51 1.39
CA LEU A 75 2.62 16.45 2.22
C LEU A 75 2.86 17.10 3.58
N PRO A 76 1.96 18.00 4.06
CA PRO A 76 2.06 18.56 5.41
C PRO A 76 2.14 17.46 6.49
N THR A 77 2.96 17.66 7.51
CA THR A 77 3.25 16.65 8.56
C THR A 77 1.98 16.10 9.23
N GLN A 78 0.96 16.92 9.42
CA GLN A 78 -0.31 16.51 10.02
C GLN A 78 -1.10 15.51 9.14
N LEU A 79 -0.83 15.46 7.83
CA LEU A 79 -1.43 14.51 6.88
C LEU A 79 -0.57 13.27 6.65
N GLN A 80 0.67 13.24 7.18
CA GLN A 80 1.57 12.08 7.11
C GLN A 80 1.16 11.01 8.14
N ILE A 81 -0.04 10.45 7.97
CA ILE A 81 -0.67 9.55 8.96
C ILE A 81 0.16 8.26 9.11
N ALA A 82 0.66 7.69 8.03
CA ALA A 82 1.48 6.48 8.09
C ALA A 82 2.74 6.69 8.93
N ARG A 83 3.41 7.85 8.78
CA ARG A 83 4.56 8.25 9.62
C ARG A 83 4.19 8.28 11.10
N ARG A 84 3.08 8.94 11.44
CA ARG A 84 2.64 9.08 12.84
C ARG A 84 2.34 7.71 13.46
N LEU A 85 1.65 6.84 12.73
CA LEU A 85 1.38 5.48 13.19
C LEU A 85 2.67 4.68 13.44
N ALA A 86 3.66 4.78 12.54
CA ALA A 86 4.95 4.11 12.72
C ALA A 86 5.72 4.65 13.95
N GLN A 87 5.68 5.96 14.17
CA GLN A 87 6.27 6.59 15.37
C GLN A 87 5.62 6.09 16.66
N GLU A 88 4.33 5.79 16.66
CA GLU A 88 3.59 5.20 17.79
C GLU A 88 3.80 3.67 17.91
N GLY A 89 4.61 3.07 17.06
CA GLY A 89 4.96 1.66 17.11
C GLY A 89 4.02 0.74 16.33
N CYS A 90 3.29 1.25 15.35
CA CYS A 90 2.56 0.41 14.41
C CYS A 90 3.47 -0.02 13.25
N LEU A 91 3.40 -1.30 12.87
CA LEU A 91 3.88 -1.76 11.58
C LEU A 91 2.87 -1.29 10.53
N VAL A 92 3.32 -0.49 9.55
CA VAL A 92 2.38 0.16 8.63
C VAL A 92 2.68 -0.25 7.19
N VAL A 93 1.66 -0.75 6.49
CA VAL A 93 1.69 -0.97 5.05
C VAL A 93 0.96 0.18 4.37
N VAL A 94 1.61 0.82 3.42
CA VAL A 94 1.01 1.89 2.61
C VAL A 94 0.98 1.43 1.15
N PRO A 95 -0.17 1.00 0.63
CA PRO A 95 -0.29 0.60 -0.77
C PRO A 95 -0.23 1.81 -1.70
N MET A 96 0.40 1.65 -2.86
CA MET A 96 0.27 2.59 -3.96
C MET A 96 -1.09 2.39 -4.63
N LEU A 97 -1.87 3.47 -4.72
CA LEU A 97 -3.11 3.48 -5.48
C LEU A 97 -2.84 3.83 -6.95
N ILE A 98 -3.76 3.46 -7.81
CA ILE A 98 -3.74 3.87 -9.22
C ILE A 98 -3.97 5.38 -9.27
N SER A 99 -2.96 6.12 -9.71
CA SER A 99 -2.93 7.58 -9.65
C SER A 99 -3.92 8.23 -10.63
N ARG A 100 -4.36 9.43 -10.31
CA ARG A 100 -5.15 10.30 -11.21
C ARG A 100 -4.26 11.12 -12.15
N ASP A 101 -2.95 10.97 -12.08
CA ASP A 101 -2.00 11.66 -12.96
C ASP A 101 -2.17 11.19 -14.41
N SER A 102 -2.05 12.10 -15.35
CA SER A 102 -2.08 11.82 -16.79
C SER A 102 -0.71 11.45 -17.38
N LYS A 103 0.37 11.58 -16.60
CA LYS A 103 1.76 11.39 -17.04
C LYS A 103 2.03 10.03 -17.68
N PHE A 104 1.41 8.96 -17.16
CA PHE A 104 1.68 7.59 -17.60
C PHE A 104 0.71 7.05 -18.64
N SER A 105 -0.46 7.67 -18.81
CA SER A 105 -1.53 7.22 -19.73
C SER A 105 -1.76 8.18 -20.88
N GLY A 106 -1.19 9.37 -20.83
CA GLY A 106 -1.27 10.36 -21.89
C GLY A 106 -0.28 10.09 -23.00
N ASN A 107 -0.74 10.09 -24.25
CA ASN A 107 0.15 10.21 -25.40
C ASN A 107 0.21 11.71 -25.78
N PRO A 108 1.37 12.37 -25.66
CA PRO A 108 1.51 13.80 -25.95
C PRO A 108 1.21 14.15 -27.42
N GLU A 109 1.28 13.18 -28.32
CA GLU A 109 0.94 13.35 -29.74
C GLU A 109 -0.57 13.28 -30.02
N ILE A 110 -1.36 12.69 -29.10
CA ILE A 110 -2.80 12.50 -29.26
C ILE A 110 -3.56 13.34 -28.25
N ARG A 111 -3.81 14.61 -28.58
CA ARG A 111 -4.43 15.58 -27.68
C ARG A 111 -5.84 15.22 -27.20
N MET A 112 -6.57 14.37 -27.90
CA MET A 112 -7.97 14.03 -27.57
C MET A 112 -8.12 12.84 -26.63
N THR A 113 -7.06 12.12 -26.31
CA THR A 113 -7.10 10.91 -25.47
C THR A 113 -6.25 11.02 -24.21
N ASN A 114 -5.92 12.24 -23.80
CA ASN A 114 -5.14 12.46 -22.59
C ASN A 114 -6.02 12.21 -21.35
N GLN A 115 -6.18 10.95 -21.01
CA GLN A 115 -6.95 10.51 -19.85
C GLN A 115 -6.02 10.32 -18.65
N PRO A 116 -6.48 10.65 -17.42
CA PRO A 116 -5.78 10.24 -16.22
C PRO A 116 -5.55 8.72 -16.20
N HIS A 117 -4.43 8.30 -15.64
CA HIS A 117 -4.06 6.88 -15.57
C HIS A 117 -5.18 6.02 -14.96
N ARG A 118 -5.80 6.52 -13.89
CA ARG A 118 -6.92 5.86 -13.25
C ARG A 118 -8.14 5.70 -14.15
N GLU A 119 -8.49 6.73 -14.93
CA GLU A 119 -9.60 6.69 -15.89
C GLU A 119 -9.33 5.66 -17.00
N PHE A 120 -8.10 5.63 -17.51
CA PHE A 120 -7.69 4.65 -18.53
C PHE A 120 -7.86 3.22 -18.01
N LEU A 121 -7.33 2.92 -16.83
CA LEU A 121 -7.44 1.59 -16.21
C LEU A 121 -8.89 1.25 -15.83
N TYR A 122 -9.68 2.22 -15.37
CA TYR A 122 -11.11 2.03 -15.09
C TYR A 122 -11.85 1.53 -16.34
N ARG A 123 -11.67 2.19 -17.47
CA ARG A 123 -12.35 1.80 -18.72
C ARG A 123 -11.96 0.40 -19.19
N GLN A 124 -10.68 0.05 -19.12
CA GLN A 124 -10.21 -1.29 -19.47
C GLN A 124 -10.76 -2.35 -18.50
N SER A 125 -10.73 -2.07 -17.20
CA SER A 125 -11.24 -2.97 -16.17
C SER A 125 -12.74 -3.21 -16.32
N PHE A 126 -13.51 -2.16 -16.62
CA PHE A 126 -14.95 -2.24 -16.82
C PHE A 126 -15.31 -3.14 -18.02
N GLN A 127 -14.58 -3.03 -19.13
CA GLN A 127 -14.74 -3.92 -20.29
C GLN A 127 -14.48 -5.39 -19.95
N LEU A 128 -13.59 -5.65 -18.99
CA LEU A 128 -13.29 -6.98 -18.48
C LEU A 128 -14.24 -7.44 -17.35
N GLY A 129 -15.31 -6.67 -17.09
CA GLY A 129 -16.32 -6.99 -16.08
C GLY A 129 -15.88 -6.74 -14.63
N ARG A 130 -14.85 -5.93 -14.40
CA ARG A 130 -14.35 -5.62 -13.05
C ARG A 130 -14.10 -4.13 -12.86
N HIS A 131 -14.63 -3.57 -11.80
CA HIS A 131 -14.40 -2.17 -11.45
C HIS A 131 -12.99 -1.98 -10.87
N VAL A 132 -12.34 -0.83 -11.15
CA VAL A 132 -10.99 -0.51 -10.64
C VAL A 132 -10.90 -0.55 -9.11
N ILE A 133 -11.95 -0.12 -8.41
CA ILE A 133 -12.05 -0.22 -6.94
C ILE A 133 -11.90 -1.66 -6.46
N GLY A 134 -12.43 -2.64 -7.21
CA GLY A 134 -12.27 -4.05 -6.87
C GLY A 134 -10.82 -4.52 -6.86
N TYR A 135 -9.98 -4.02 -7.76
CA TYR A 135 -8.54 -4.28 -7.73
C TYR A 135 -7.85 -3.60 -6.54
N GLU A 136 -8.24 -2.36 -6.22
CA GLU A 136 -7.69 -1.63 -5.07
C GLU A 136 -8.05 -2.33 -3.74
N ILE A 137 -9.28 -2.80 -3.59
CA ILE A 137 -9.70 -3.57 -2.40
C ILE A 137 -8.91 -4.88 -2.32
N GLN A 138 -8.71 -5.59 -3.43
CA GLN A 138 -7.92 -6.83 -3.43
C GLN A 138 -6.46 -6.60 -3.01
N LYS A 139 -5.85 -5.45 -3.31
CA LYS A 139 -4.52 -5.10 -2.79
C LYS A 139 -4.49 -5.05 -1.26
N ILE A 140 -5.52 -4.44 -0.67
CA ILE A 140 -5.67 -4.30 0.78
C ILE A 140 -5.87 -5.67 1.42
N LEU A 141 -6.81 -6.46 0.90
CA LEU A 141 -7.10 -7.79 1.43
C LEU A 141 -5.89 -8.73 1.33
N ALA A 142 -5.16 -8.70 0.20
CA ALA A 142 -3.92 -9.47 0.06
C ALA A 142 -2.83 -9.04 1.06
N ALA A 143 -2.77 -7.76 1.43
CA ALA A 143 -1.87 -7.29 2.48
C ALA A 143 -2.32 -7.77 3.87
N VAL A 144 -3.62 -7.83 4.15
CA VAL A 144 -4.18 -8.44 5.37
C VAL A 144 -3.77 -9.91 5.46
N ASP A 145 -3.96 -10.69 4.39
CA ASP A 145 -3.60 -12.12 4.34
C ASP A 145 -2.10 -12.36 4.62
N ILE A 146 -1.23 -11.44 4.21
CA ILE A 146 0.20 -11.51 4.49
C ILE A 146 0.52 -11.17 5.95
N LEU A 147 -0.21 -10.21 6.54
CA LEU A 147 -0.03 -9.77 7.92
C LEU A 147 -0.65 -10.74 8.93
N GLU A 148 -1.69 -11.49 8.55
CA GLU A 148 -2.43 -12.40 9.42
C GLU A 148 -1.55 -13.42 10.18
N PRO A 149 -0.51 -14.04 9.58
CA PRO A 149 0.41 -14.93 10.31
C PRO A 149 1.16 -14.26 11.44
N HIS A 150 1.32 -12.93 11.40
CA HIS A 150 1.93 -12.16 12.47
C HIS A 150 0.94 -11.89 13.62
N LEU A 151 -0.39 -12.06 13.37
CA LEU A 151 -1.44 -11.89 14.37
C LEU A 151 -1.61 -13.11 15.25
N TYR A 152 -1.39 -14.30 14.68
CA TYR A 152 -1.60 -15.58 15.33
C TYR A 152 -0.31 -16.42 15.24
N PRO A 153 0.75 -16.06 15.99
CA PRO A 153 1.92 -16.94 16.06
C PRO A 153 1.45 -18.31 16.57
N GLN A 154 1.73 -19.35 15.80
CA GLN A 154 1.33 -20.73 16.09
C GLN A 154 1.96 -21.28 17.38
N GLU A 155 2.86 -20.54 18.01
CA GLU A 155 3.51 -20.91 19.25
C GLU A 155 2.97 -20.09 20.43
N SER A 156 2.42 -20.80 21.38
CA SER A 156 1.83 -20.40 22.65
C SER A 156 2.55 -19.21 23.33
N ASN A 157 1.75 -18.23 23.77
CA ASN A 157 2.05 -17.07 24.60
C ASN A 157 2.42 -15.74 23.93
N VAL A 158 2.27 -15.59 22.62
CA VAL A 158 2.38 -14.27 22.00
C VAL A 158 0.98 -13.67 21.86
N THR A 159 0.78 -12.51 22.45
CA THR A 159 -0.43 -11.69 22.28
C THR A 159 -0.64 -11.40 20.79
N SER A 160 -1.80 -11.73 20.24
CA SER A 160 -2.14 -11.40 18.85
C SER A 160 -2.01 -9.90 18.63
N ILE A 161 -1.29 -9.50 17.58
CA ILE A 161 -1.14 -8.09 17.22
C ILE A 161 -2.35 -7.71 16.35
N PRO A 162 -3.18 -6.71 16.74
CA PRO A 162 -4.36 -6.34 15.98
C PRO A 162 -3.99 -5.73 14.61
N ILE A 163 -4.82 -5.97 13.59
CA ILE A 163 -4.76 -5.26 12.31
C ILE A 163 -5.86 -4.19 12.27
N GLY A 164 -5.46 -2.97 11.91
CA GLY A 164 -6.38 -1.88 11.60
C GLY A 164 -6.23 -1.43 10.15
N VAL A 165 -7.28 -0.81 9.63
CA VAL A 165 -7.27 -0.14 8.33
C VAL A 165 -7.67 1.32 8.53
N VAL A 166 -6.93 2.23 7.92
CA VAL A 166 -7.23 3.66 7.92
C VAL A 166 -7.01 4.23 6.53
N GLY A 167 -7.80 5.22 6.14
CA GLY A 167 -7.63 5.83 4.83
C GLY A 167 -8.06 7.29 4.79
N VAL A 168 -7.57 8.03 3.82
CA VAL A 168 -7.88 9.43 3.56
C VAL A 168 -8.43 9.60 2.15
N GLY A 169 -9.43 10.45 1.97
CA GLY A 169 -10.03 10.68 0.67
C GLY A 169 -10.55 9.39 0.05
N GLU A 170 -10.08 9.04 -1.16
CA GLU A 170 -10.43 7.78 -1.80
C GLU A 170 -9.92 6.56 -1.00
N GLY A 171 -8.76 6.68 -0.34
CA GLY A 171 -8.29 5.64 0.58
C GLY A 171 -9.25 5.38 1.74
N GLY A 172 -9.97 6.40 2.20
CA GLY A 172 -11.02 6.25 3.22
C GLY A 172 -12.19 5.42 2.72
N LEU A 173 -12.61 5.63 1.47
CA LEU A 173 -13.64 4.82 0.82
C LEU A 173 -13.19 3.35 0.69
N LEU A 174 -11.93 3.12 0.28
CA LEU A 174 -11.37 1.78 0.16
C LEU A 174 -11.25 1.09 1.52
N ALA A 175 -10.85 1.83 2.57
CA ALA A 175 -10.81 1.31 3.94
C ALA A 175 -12.18 0.84 4.40
N PHE A 176 -13.23 1.62 4.13
CA PHE A 176 -14.60 1.26 4.46
C PHE A 176 -15.03 -0.04 3.77
N TYR A 177 -14.83 -0.16 2.48
CA TYR A 177 -15.20 -1.37 1.73
C TYR A 177 -14.35 -2.61 2.10
N ALA A 178 -13.08 -2.42 2.43
CA ALA A 178 -12.21 -3.53 2.82
C ALA A 178 -12.53 -4.07 4.23
N SER A 179 -13.23 -3.27 5.06
CA SER A 179 -13.60 -3.63 6.43
C SER A 179 -15.02 -4.22 6.55
N ALA A 180 -15.81 -4.18 5.47
CA ALA A 180 -17.18 -4.69 5.42
C ALA A 180 -17.25 -6.16 5.02
#